data_d59904d4ec806658419151aa993764fc
#
_entry.id   d59904d4ec806658419151aa993764fc
#
_cell.length_a   1.000
_cell.length_b   1.000
_cell.length_c   1.000
_cell.angle_alpha   90.00
_cell.angle_beta   90.00
_cell.angle_gamma   90.00
#
_symmetry.space_group_name_H-M   'P 1'
#
loop_
_entity.id
_entity.type
_entity.pdbx_description
1 polymer ?
#
loop_
_entity_poly.entity_id
_entity_poly.type
_entity_poly.pdbx_seq_one_letter_code
_entity_poly.pdbx_strand_id
1 'polypeptide(L)'
;MLVRSCGIAAVAIAVMASAPAAHAGAVYPIPEGDGFYYAPGNLGDSAPGDVLRSRLVPSPWPGATVWQLLFHSTNSQGGLIAAMTTLILPGGPGPRPLVSYQPFVNSLGMQCAPSHALFDGGLEESAALNLLLARGWAIAVPDHLGPTSAYGAARLGGQITLDGVRAVERFAPAGLGNSPVGLVGYFGGAMATGFAGALAAEYAPELNIVGVAEGGVPVNPGKIAIQVGNVPHPLFGLGFAVAIGMEREYPGELPLDNALTPAGFALRDRMANSCVDDIISAGSGHTIGEVFHPGMENDPALINTFHANALEIFPGVPHAPMYEWHGANDQVPLDLALATAGRYCAASTPVLFDIIPGTDHATAILPGAINAYGYLADRFAGLPAPSNCR
;
A
#
# COMPACT_ATOMS: atom_id res chain seq x y z
N MET A 1 -62.43 32.53 -61.93
CA MET A 1 -61.43 31.48 -62.02
C MET A 1 -60.41 31.78 -60.90
N LEU A 2 -60.61 31.14 -59.68
CA LEU A 2 -59.73 31.36 -58.54
C LEU A 2 -58.73 30.20 -58.49
N VAL A 3 -57.44 30.53 -58.59
CA VAL A 3 -56.35 29.60 -58.39
C VAL A 3 -55.93 29.66 -56.88
N ARG A 4 -56.11 28.54 -56.20
CA ARG A 4 -55.64 28.38 -54.83
C ARG A 4 -54.19 27.85 -54.84
N SER A 5 -53.28 28.61 -54.32
CA SER A 5 -51.89 28.21 -54.04
C SER A 5 -51.83 27.39 -52.72
N CYS A 6 -51.42 26.12 -52.81
CA CYS A 6 -51.07 25.32 -51.62
C CYS A 6 -49.63 25.60 -51.20
N GLY A 7 -49.43 26.19 -50.06
CA GLY A 7 -48.11 26.33 -49.43
C GLY A 7 -47.75 25.06 -48.66
N ILE A 8 -46.58 24.45 -49.00
CA ILE A 8 -45.98 23.32 -48.27
C ILE A 8 -45.11 23.92 -47.17
N ALA A 9 -45.53 23.71 -45.91
CA ALA A 9 -44.70 24.05 -44.74
C ALA A 9 -43.66 22.93 -44.55
N ALA A 10 -42.38 23.23 -44.73
CA ALA A 10 -41.30 22.33 -44.37
C ALA A 10 -41.05 22.43 -42.86
N VAL A 11 -41.32 21.35 -42.14
CA VAL A 11 -40.93 21.20 -40.71
C VAL A 11 -39.47 20.77 -40.64
N ALA A 12 -38.58 21.66 -40.24
CA ALA A 12 -37.17 21.35 -39.92
C ALA A 12 -37.11 20.69 -38.54
N ILE A 13 -36.82 19.39 -38.50
CA ILE A 13 -36.51 18.68 -37.25
C ILE A 13 -35.05 19.01 -36.90
N ALA A 14 -34.85 19.88 -35.87
CA ALA A 14 -33.56 20.10 -35.30
C ALA A 14 -33.18 18.90 -34.41
N VAL A 15 -32.28 18.05 -34.91
CA VAL A 15 -31.62 17.02 -34.09
C VAL A 15 -30.63 17.76 -33.20
N MET A 16 -31.02 17.96 -31.94
CA MET A 16 -30.07 18.37 -30.89
C MET A 16 -29.14 17.18 -30.60
N ALA A 17 -27.94 17.21 -31.14
CA ALA A 17 -26.86 16.35 -30.68
C ALA A 17 -26.53 16.79 -29.24
N SER A 18 -26.91 15.95 -28.29
CA SER A 18 -26.42 16.09 -26.89
C SER A 18 -24.90 15.86 -26.95
N ALA A 19 -24.12 16.94 -26.72
CA ALA A 19 -22.71 16.79 -26.44
C ALA A 19 -22.57 15.85 -25.23
N PRO A 20 -21.62 14.89 -25.25
CA PRO A 20 -21.34 14.11 -24.07
C PRO A 20 -21.01 15.10 -22.95
N ALA A 21 -21.66 14.95 -21.81
CA ALA A 21 -21.32 15.71 -20.61
C ALA A 21 -19.83 15.42 -20.35
N ALA A 22 -19.00 16.45 -20.44
CA ALA A 22 -17.64 16.35 -19.94
C ALA A 22 -17.76 15.95 -18.46
N HIS A 23 -17.34 14.74 -18.12
CA HIS A 23 -17.17 14.35 -16.73
C HIS A 23 -16.13 15.31 -16.21
N ALA A 24 -16.55 16.29 -15.40
CA ALA A 24 -15.62 17.04 -14.57
C ALA A 24 -14.94 15.96 -13.71
N GLY A 25 -13.66 15.71 -13.97
CA GLY A 25 -12.92 14.65 -13.30
C GLY A 25 -13.12 14.79 -11.80
N ALA A 26 -13.66 13.75 -11.16
CA ALA A 26 -13.82 13.76 -9.74
C ALA A 26 -12.43 13.92 -9.11
N VAL A 27 -12.32 14.79 -8.10
CA VAL A 27 -11.06 14.99 -7.37
C VAL A 27 -10.85 13.76 -6.50
N TYR A 28 -9.92 12.91 -6.87
CA TYR A 28 -9.57 11.72 -6.12
C TYR A 28 -8.13 11.79 -5.62
N PRO A 29 -7.89 11.41 -4.37
CA PRO A 29 -8.83 11.20 -3.26
C PRO A 29 -9.48 12.51 -2.79
N ILE A 30 -10.54 12.42 -1.96
CA ILE A 30 -11.06 13.62 -1.27
C ILE A 30 -9.91 14.18 -0.44
N PRO A 31 -9.58 15.48 -0.59
CA PRO A 31 -8.46 16.09 0.13
C PRO A 31 -8.62 15.97 1.65
N GLU A 32 -7.51 15.80 2.33
CA GLU A 32 -7.44 15.79 3.78
C GLU A 32 -7.98 17.10 4.38
N GLY A 33 -8.82 17.01 5.41
CA GLY A 33 -9.41 18.20 6.05
C GLY A 33 -8.49 18.86 7.06
N ASP A 34 -7.52 18.13 7.61
CA ASP A 34 -6.58 18.61 8.61
C ASP A 34 -5.30 19.14 7.96
N GLY A 35 -5.05 20.44 8.13
CA GLY A 35 -3.85 21.11 7.60
C GLY A 35 -2.51 20.54 8.12
N PHE A 36 -2.54 19.68 9.14
CA PHE A 36 -1.34 19.00 9.63
C PHE A 36 -0.72 18.08 8.57
N TYR A 37 -1.54 17.47 7.72
CA TYR A 37 -1.12 16.51 6.69
C TYR A 37 -0.56 17.16 5.42
N TYR A 38 -0.72 18.47 5.22
CA TYR A 38 -0.27 19.11 4.00
C TYR A 38 1.24 19.36 3.99
N ALA A 39 1.85 19.12 2.83
CA ALA A 39 3.25 19.48 2.60
C ALA A 39 3.48 21.00 2.82
N PRO A 40 4.57 21.40 3.50
CA PRO A 40 4.96 22.80 3.55
C PRO A 40 5.45 23.29 2.17
N GLY A 41 5.30 24.60 1.90
CA GLY A 41 5.71 25.18 0.61
C GLY A 41 7.22 25.11 0.30
N ASN A 42 8.04 24.85 1.32
CA ASN A 42 9.50 24.74 1.22
C ASN A 42 9.99 23.28 1.36
N LEU A 43 9.20 22.30 0.93
CA LEU A 43 9.55 20.88 1.06
C LEU A 43 10.93 20.54 0.46
N GLY A 44 11.33 21.20 -0.62
CA GLY A 44 12.64 21.01 -1.27
C GLY A 44 13.85 21.41 -0.44
N ASP A 45 13.67 22.11 0.70
CA ASP A 45 14.76 22.48 1.62
C ASP A 45 15.09 21.37 2.61
N SER A 46 14.34 20.27 2.61
CA SER A 46 14.50 19.12 3.49
C SER A 46 14.91 17.85 2.72
N ALA A 47 15.39 16.84 3.42
CA ALA A 47 15.77 15.55 2.87
C ALA A 47 14.78 14.45 3.26
N PRO A 48 14.68 13.34 2.51
CA PRO A 48 13.86 12.20 2.88
C PRO A 48 14.12 11.73 4.33
N GLY A 49 13.06 11.59 5.09
CA GLY A 49 13.07 11.29 6.53
C GLY A 49 13.21 12.50 7.46
N ASP A 50 13.33 13.73 6.94
CA ASP A 50 13.29 14.92 7.81
C ASP A 50 11.86 15.17 8.31
N VAL A 51 11.72 15.35 9.63
CA VAL A 51 10.44 15.64 10.27
C VAL A 51 10.03 17.08 9.98
N LEU A 52 8.93 17.24 9.25
CA LEU A 52 8.37 18.54 8.87
C LEU A 52 7.47 19.13 9.96
N ARG A 53 6.68 18.25 10.60
CA ARG A 53 5.79 18.55 11.71
C ARG A 53 5.65 17.36 12.62
N SER A 54 5.41 17.61 13.90
CA SER A 54 5.08 16.57 14.87
C SER A 54 3.98 17.03 15.80
N ARG A 55 3.16 16.09 16.26
CA ARG A 55 2.16 16.35 17.29
C ARG A 55 1.96 15.13 18.20
N LEU A 56 1.75 15.39 19.48
CA LEU A 56 1.23 14.39 20.40
C LEU A 56 -0.25 14.16 20.12
N VAL A 57 -0.67 12.91 20.15
CA VAL A 57 -2.08 12.52 20.04
C VAL A 57 -2.49 11.66 21.23
N PRO A 58 -3.78 11.61 21.59
CA PRO A 58 -4.25 10.75 22.65
C PRO A 58 -3.91 9.28 22.35
N SER A 59 -3.30 8.61 23.32
CA SER A 59 -2.90 7.20 23.17
C SER A 59 -4.06 6.27 23.50
N PRO A 60 -4.45 5.35 22.61
CA PRO A 60 -5.36 4.27 22.97
C PRO A 60 -4.67 3.16 23.79
N TRP A 61 -3.34 3.20 23.94
CA TRP A 61 -2.55 2.23 24.69
C TRP A 61 -2.12 2.80 26.04
N PRO A 62 -2.60 2.24 27.18
CA PRO A 62 -2.20 2.69 28.51
C PRO A 62 -0.67 2.68 28.70
N GLY A 63 -0.12 3.79 29.14
CA GLY A 63 1.31 3.93 29.40
C GLY A 63 2.19 4.14 28.17
N ALA A 64 1.63 4.16 26.96
CA ALA A 64 2.36 4.51 25.76
C ALA A 64 2.18 5.99 25.39
N THR A 65 3.22 6.59 24.82
CA THR A 65 3.18 7.93 24.22
C THR A 65 3.05 7.81 22.72
N VAL A 66 2.12 8.55 22.11
CA VAL A 66 1.86 8.47 20.68
C VAL A 66 2.09 9.81 19.99
N TRP A 67 2.89 9.78 18.93
CA TRP A 67 3.18 10.92 18.08
C TRP A 67 2.70 10.67 16.67
N GLN A 68 2.24 11.70 16.02
CA GLN A 68 2.12 11.75 14.56
C GLN A 68 3.26 12.62 14.02
N LEU A 69 4.00 12.08 13.05
CA LEU A 69 5.13 12.72 12.41
C LEU A 69 4.83 12.88 10.92
N LEU A 70 4.68 14.13 10.45
CA LEU A 70 4.72 14.43 9.03
C LEU A 70 6.17 14.57 8.63
N PHE A 71 6.61 13.87 7.59
CA PHE A 71 7.99 13.85 7.16
C PHE A 71 8.14 13.97 5.64
N HIS A 72 9.32 14.38 5.19
CA HIS A 72 9.68 14.40 3.78
C HIS A 72 9.91 12.97 3.28
N SER A 73 9.31 12.63 2.14
CA SER A 73 9.56 11.40 1.40
C SER A 73 9.57 11.66 -0.10
N THR A 74 9.74 10.62 -0.90
CA THR A 74 9.66 10.68 -2.35
C THR A 74 8.62 9.71 -2.87
N ASN A 75 7.95 10.06 -3.95
CA ASN A 75 7.07 9.14 -4.67
C ASN A 75 7.87 8.18 -5.56
N SER A 76 7.22 7.21 -6.20
CA SER A 76 7.85 6.19 -7.05
C SER A 76 8.65 6.76 -8.23
N GLN A 77 8.37 8.01 -8.64
CA GLN A 77 9.01 8.72 -9.73
C GLN A 77 10.09 9.73 -9.25
N GLY A 78 10.38 9.75 -7.92
CA GLY A 78 11.35 10.68 -7.32
C GLY A 78 10.81 12.08 -7.05
N GLY A 79 9.51 12.31 -7.23
CA GLY A 79 8.85 13.56 -6.84
C GLY A 79 8.77 13.71 -5.33
N LEU A 80 8.95 14.95 -4.82
CA LEU A 80 8.91 15.24 -3.40
C LEU A 80 7.48 15.15 -2.86
N ILE A 81 7.29 14.44 -1.75
CA ILE A 81 6.01 14.32 -1.05
C ILE A 81 6.20 14.51 0.46
N ALA A 82 5.12 14.91 1.13
CA ALA A 82 5.02 14.77 2.58
C ALA A 82 4.24 13.49 2.88
N ALA A 83 4.80 12.66 3.77
CA ALA A 83 4.19 11.42 4.20
C ALA A 83 4.02 11.42 5.73
N MET A 84 3.21 10.48 6.24
CA MET A 84 2.86 10.41 7.65
C MET A 84 3.29 9.08 8.25
N THR A 85 3.76 9.11 9.51
CA THR A 85 3.86 7.91 10.36
C THR A 85 3.33 8.18 11.75
N THR A 86 2.66 7.21 12.33
CA THR A 86 2.30 7.22 13.76
C THR A 86 3.35 6.45 14.53
N LEU A 87 4.03 7.13 15.46
CA LEU A 87 5.02 6.53 16.35
C LEU A 87 4.37 6.23 17.72
N ILE A 88 4.44 4.97 18.12
CA ILE A 88 3.94 4.49 19.41
C ILE A 88 5.13 4.07 20.27
N LEU A 89 5.35 4.80 21.37
CA LEU A 89 6.45 4.58 22.29
C LEU A 89 5.90 3.94 23.58
N PRO A 90 6.24 2.67 23.89
CA PRO A 90 5.87 2.09 25.17
C PRO A 90 6.59 2.81 26.32
N GLY A 91 5.98 2.82 27.50
CA GLY A 91 6.57 3.42 28.70
C GLY A 91 7.89 2.77 29.13
N GLY A 92 8.65 3.47 29.99
CA GLY A 92 9.92 3.01 30.52
C GLY A 92 11.15 3.54 29.78
N PRO A 93 12.30 3.60 30.46
CA PRO A 93 13.56 4.09 29.91
C PRO A 93 14.32 3.04 29.10
N GLY A 94 15.26 3.50 28.28
CA GLY A 94 16.32 2.70 27.64
C GLY A 94 16.18 2.55 26.14
N PRO A 95 17.27 2.10 25.51
CA PRO A 95 17.27 1.78 24.08
C PRO A 95 16.32 0.61 23.84
N ARG A 96 15.61 0.65 22.73
CA ARG A 96 14.65 -0.39 22.35
C ARG A 96 14.65 -0.61 20.85
N PRO A 97 14.31 -1.81 20.38
CA PRO A 97 14.08 -2.05 18.98
C PRO A 97 12.92 -1.20 18.43
N LEU A 98 13.01 -0.88 17.15
CA LEU A 98 11.95 -0.24 16.39
C LEU A 98 11.34 -1.27 15.42
N VAL A 99 10.04 -1.42 15.45
CA VAL A 99 9.29 -2.15 14.42
C VAL A 99 8.57 -1.14 13.55
N SER A 100 8.84 -1.16 12.26
CA SER A 100 7.99 -0.51 11.27
C SER A 100 6.92 -1.50 10.82
N TYR A 101 5.68 -1.20 11.15
CA TYR A 101 4.52 -2.06 10.94
C TYR A 101 3.65 -1.50 9.81
N GLN A 102 3.52 -2.24 8.71
CA GLN A 102 2.71 -1.88 7.56
C GLN A 102 1.39 -2.68 7.58
N PRO A 103 0.29 -2.09 8.08
CA PRO A 103 -1.01 -2.77 8.10
C PRO A 103 -1.60 -2.93 6.69
N PHE A 104 -2.48 -3.91 6.50
CA PHE A 104 -3.20 -4.10 5.23
C PHE A 104 -4.37 -3.11 5.09
N VAL A 105 -4.09 -1.87 4.78
CA VAL A 105 -5.10 -0.82 4.63
C VAL A 105 -6.03 -1.09 3.45
N ASN A 106 -5.50 -1.51 2.30
CA ASN A 106 -6.22 -1.91 1.08
C ASN A 106 -7.34 -0.94 0.65
N SER A 107 -7.10 0.35 0.77
CA SER A 107 -8.13 1.38 0.69
C SER A 107 -7.77 2.49 -0.30
N LEU A 108 -8.77 3.27 -0.69
CA LEU A 108 -8.64 4.43 -1.59
C LEU A 108 -8.99 5.76 -0.93
N GLY A 109 -9.60 5.73 0.26
CA GLY A 109 -9.95 6.92 1.03
C GLY A 109 -8.84 7.33 2.00
N MET A 110 -8.57 8.63 2.13
CA MET A 110 -7.58 9.17 3.07
C MET A 110 -7.95 8.87 4.53
N GLN A 111 -9.24 8.87 4.86
CA GLN A 111 -9.75 8.54 6.20
C GLN A 111 -9.43 7.11 6.65
N CYS A 112 -9.08 6.22 5.72
CA CYS A 112 -8.72 4.83 6.03
C CYS A 112 -7.23 4.66 6.33
N ALA A 113 -6.43 5.72 6.20
CA ALA A 113 -5.00 5.68 6.48
C ALA A 113 -4.73 5.31 7.95
N PRO A 114 -3.63 4.59 8.26
CA PRO A 114 -3.29 4.18 9.62
C PRO A 114 -3.31 5.32 10.62
N SER A 115 -2.87 6.53 10.25
CA SER A 115 -2.87 7.70 11.12
C SER A 115 -4.27 8.18 11.55
N HIS A 116 -5.34 7.73 10.90
CA HIS A 116 -6.74 7.91 11.31
C HIS A 116 -7.29 6.64 11.93
N ALA A 117 -7.19 5.50 11.22
CA ALA A 117 -7.82 4.24 11.59
C ALA A 117 -7.34 3.68 12.96
N LEU A 118 -6.15 4.04 13.42
CA LEU A 118 -5.65 3.71 14.76
C LEU A 118 -6.46 4.33 15.89
N PHE A 119 -7.18 5.44 15.64
CA PHE A 119 -7.86 6.22 16.67
C PHE A 119 -9.38 6.15 16.61
N ASP A 120 -9.94 5.72 15.49
CA ASP A 120 -11.40 5.56 15.31
C ASP A 120 -11.86 4.10 15.38
N GLY A 121 -10.92 3.16 15.55
CA GLY A 121 -11.19 1.73 15.61
C GLY A 121 -11.26 1.03 14.25
N GLY A 122 -10.93 1.74 13.17
CA GLY A 122 -10.94 1.20 11.80
C GLY A 122 -9.74 0.32 11.44
N LEU A 123 -8.71 0.22 12.31
CA LEU A 123 -7.58 -0.65 12.05
C LEU A 123 -7.82 -2.06 12.60
N GLU A 124 -8.08 -3.01 11.73
CA GLU A 124 -8.35 -4.41 12.10
C GLU A 124 -7.17 -5.06 12.84
N GLU A 125 -5.94 -4.70 12.49
CA GLU A 125 -4.71 -5.26 13.06
C GLU A 125 -4.25 -4.59 14.36
N SER A 126 -5.05 -3.72 14.97
CA SER A 126 -4.70 -3.02 16.23
C SER A 126 -4.31 -3.96 17.36
N ALA A 127 -4.87 -5.19 17.39
CA ALA A 127 -4.49 -6.22 18.35
C ALA A 127 -3.03 -6.68 18.20
N ALA A 128 -2.49 -6.69 16.97
CA ALA A 128 -1.10 -7.05 16.70
C ALA A 128 -0.13 -6.05 17.35
N LEU A 129 -0.47 -4.77 17.36
CA LEU A 129 0.34 -3.72 17.99
C LEU A 129 0.48 -3.93 19.50
N ASN A 130 -0.56 -4.46 20.17
CA ASN A 130 -0.48 -4.81 21.59
C ASN A 130 0.59 -5.88 21.86
N LEU A 131 0.74 -6.87 20.97
CA LEU A 131 1.75 -7.91 21.10
C LEU A 131 3.17 -7.36 20.96
N LEU A 132 3.36 -6.37 20.08
CA LEU A 132 4.65 -5.69 19.90
C LEU A 132 4.98 -4.77 21.09
N LEU A 133 4.00 -4.00 21.56
CA LEU A 133 4.16 -3.13 22.74
C LEU A 133 4.46 -3.92 24.00
N ALA A 134 3.84 -5.10 24.18
CA ALA A 134 4.11 -5.98 25.31
C ALA A 134 5.56 -6.50 25.35
N ARG A 135 6.28 -6.48 24.22
CA ARG A 135 7.72 -6.78 24.14
C ARG A 135 8.59 -5.55 24.44
N GLY A 136 8.00 -4.39 24.69
CA GLY A 136 8.72 -3.14 24.92
C GLY A 136 9.31 -2.50 23.66
N TRP A 137 8.86 -2.92 22.48
CA TRP A 137 9.32 -2.36 21.22
C TRP A 137 8.60 -1.06 20.86
N ALA A 138 9.33 -0.12 20.29
CA ALA A 138 8.71 1.05 19.65
C ALA A 138 8.11 0.63 18.29
N ILE A 139 7.02 1.28 17.92
CA ILE A 139 6.31 0.94 16.67
C ILE A 139 6.14 2.19 15.83
N ALA A 140 6.57 2.16 14.58
CA ALA A 140 6.23 3.12 13.55
C ALA A 140 5.15 2.52 12.64
N VAL A 141 4.05 3.21 12.44
CA VAL A 141 2.95 2.78 11.57
C VAL A 141 2.80 3.83 10.48
N PRO A 142 3.45 3.67 9.30
CA PRO A 142 3.39 4.65 8.23
C PRO A 142 2.06 4.57 7.47
N ASP A 143 1.59 5.72 6.97
CA ASP A 143 0.54 5.81 5.96
C ASP A 143 1.16 5.46 4.59
N HIS A 144 1.50 4.18 4.41
CA HIS A 144 2.31 3.70 3.29
C HIS A 144 1.64 3.79 1.91
N LEU A 145 0.34 4.09 1.85
CA LEU A 145 -0.35 4.41 0.60
C LEU A 145 -0.12 5.88 0.16
N GLY A 146 0.56 6.67 0.99
CA GLY A 146 0.95 8.04 0.71
C GLY A 146 -0.18 9.06 0.68
N PRO A 147 0.15 10.31 0.33
CA PRO A 147 -0.78 11.44 0.41
C PRO A 147 -1.92 11.41 -0.60
N THR A 148 -1.91 10.46 -1.52
CA THR A 148 -2.97 10.24 -2.53
C THR A 148 -3.72 8.93 -2.32
N SER A 149 -3.45 8.20 -1.24
CA SER A 149 -4.01 6.85 -1.00
C SER A 149 -3.87 5.95 -2.25
N ALA A 150 -2.62 5.82 -2.72
CA ALA A 150 -2.27 5.10 -3.95
C ALA A 150 -2.13 3.59 -3.68
N TYR A 151 -3.25 2.91 -3.42
CA TYR A 151 -3.26 1.47 -3.16
C TYR A 151 -2.67 0.69 -4.34
N GLY A 152 -1.76 -0.23 -4.05
CA GLY A 152 -1.03 -1.00 -5.05
C GLY A 152 0.30 -0.39 -5.50
N ALA A 153 0.56 0.90 -5.23
CA ALA A 153 1.85 1.54 -5.50
C ALA A 153 2.90 1.08 -4.49
N ALA A 154 3.33 -0.18 -4.63
CA ALA A 154 4.16 -0.86 -3.66
C ALA A 154 5.54 -0.23 -3.48
N ARG A 155 6.13 0.32 -4.56
CA ARG A 155 7.39 1.05 -4.51
C ARG A 155 7.28 2.32 -3.66
N LEU A 156 6.21 3.10 -3.84
CA LEU A 156 5.88 4.25 -2.99
C LEU A 156 5.81 3.83 -1.52
N GLY A 157 5.07 2.74 -1.24
CA GLY A 157 4.94 2.20 0.11
C GLY A 157 6.28 1.84 0.74
N GLY A 158 7.19 1.24 -0.03
CA GLY A 158 8.55 0.93 0.40
C GLY A 158 9.37 2.17 0.75
N GLN A 159 9.32 3.21 -0.10
CA GLN A 159 10.02 4.48 0.14
C GLN A 159 9.48 5.19 1.39
N ILE A 160 8.15 5.31 1.53
CA ILE A 160 7.52 5.92 2.71
C ILE A 160 7.86 5.12 3.98
N THR A 161 7.90 3.80 3.92
CA THR A 161 8.30 2.95 5.05
C THR A 161 9.72 3.27 5.51
N LEU A 162 10.68 3.33 4.60
CA LEU A 162 12.08 3.63 4.91
C LEU A 162 12.27 5.06 5.43
N ASP A 163 11.64 6.05 4.79
CA ASP A 163 11.70 7.43 5.24
C ASP A 163 10.96 7.66 6.56
N GLY A 164 9.90 6.89 6.83
CA GLY A 164 9.23 6.86 8.12
C GLY A 164 10.14 6.35 9.24
N VAL A 165 10.97 5.34 8.97
CA VAL A 165 12.01 4.88 9.91
C VAL A 165 13.05 5.96 10.14
N ARG A 166 13.58 6.61 9.09
CA ARG A 166 14.48 7.75 9.20
C ARG A 166 13.90 8.87 10.06
N ALA A 167 12.62 9.21 9.81
CA ALA A 167 11.93 10.25 10.56
C ALA A 167 11.86 9.92 12.06
N VAL A 168 11.55 8.68 12.40
CA VAL A 168 11.51 8.21 13.79
C VAL A 168 12.89 8.23 14.44
N GLU A 169 13.93 7.76 13.75
CA GLU A 169 15.32 7.77 14.27
C GLU A 169 15.86 9.19 14.49
N ARG A 170 15.51 10.13 13.59
CA ARG A 170 15.92 11.54 13.69
C ARG A 170 15.06 12.35 14.67
N PHE A 171 13.90 11.84 15.07
CA PHE A 171 13.01 12.52 16.01
C PHE A 171 13.54 12.43 17.43
N ALA A 172 14.27 13.45 17.88
CA ALA A 172 14.95 13.45 19.16
C ALA A 172 14.08 13.04 20.37
N PRO A 173 12.78 13.42 20.47
CA PRO A 173 11.92 12.97 21.57
C PRO A 173 11.70 11.46 21.64
N ALA A 174 11.91 10.71 20.55
CA ALA A 174 11.80 9.26 20.50
C ALA A 174 12.99 8.55 21.14
N GLY A 175 14.20 9.13 21.07
CA GLY A 175 15.42 8.52 21.58
C GLY A 175 15.79 7.20 20.87
N LEU A 176 15.43 7.04 19.57
CA LEU A 176 15.56 5.80 18.81
C LEU A 176 16.67 5.84 17.75
N GLY A 177 17.54 6.85 17.76
CA GLY A 177 18.63 6.93 16.81
C GLY A 177 19.51 5.67 16.81
N ASN A 178 19.73 5.09 15.63
CA ASN A 178 20.48 3.82 15.43
C ASN A 178 19.84 2.58 16.10
N SER A 179 18.54 2.58 16.37
CA SER A 179 17.83 1.40 16.87
C SER A 179 17.92 0.24 15.86
N PRO A 180 18.00 -1.03 16.32
CA PRO A 180 17.77 -2.14 15.41
C PRO A 180 16.32 -2.10 14.91
N VAL A 181 16.13 -2.19 13.59
CA VAL A 181 14.83 -2.05 12.92
C VAL A 181 14.35 -3.40 12.38
N GLY A 182 13.12 -3.76 12.70
CA GLY A 182 12.38 -4.85 12.05
C GLY A 182 11.27 -4.27 11.18
N LEU A 183 11.10 -4.79 9.97
CA LEU A 183 9.97 -4.45 9.10
C LEU A 183 8.96 -5.59 9.14
N VAL A 184 7.66 -5.29 9.21
CA VAL A 184 6.63 -6.34 9.21
C VAL A 184 5.33 -5.86 8.58
N GLY A 185 4.71 -6.71 7.76
CA GLY A 185 3.41 -6.46 7.15
C GLY A 185 2.74 -7.71 6.61
N TYR A 186 1.44 -7.61 6.33
CA TYR A 186 0.66 -8.65 5.71
C TYR A 186 -0.09 -8.11 4.49
N PHE A 187 -0.28 -8.95 3.45
CA PHE A 187 -1.03 -8.67 2.23
C PHE A 187 -0.64 -7.34 1.58
N GLY A 188 -1.55 -6.33 1.53
CA GLY A 188 -1.24 -4.99 1.00
C GLY A 188 -0.14 -4.27 1.77
N GLY A 189 -0.04 -4.49 3.10
CA GLY A 189 1.06 -4.01 3.91
C GLY A 189 2.38 -4.73 3.61
N ALA A 190 2.31 -6.04 3.31
CA ALA A 190 3.49 -6.81 2.91
C ALA A 190 4.10 -6.32 1.58
N MET A 191 3.30 -5.78 0.66
CA MET A 191 3.84 -5.15 -0.56
C MET A 191 4.79 -4.00 -0.21
N ALA A 192 4.40 -3.12 0.71
CA ALA A 192 5.25 -2.04 1.19
C ALA A 192 6.47 -2.55 1.98
N THR A 193 6.28 -3.57 2.83
CA THR A 193 7.33 -4.24 3.60
C THR A 193 8.41 -4.84 2.69
N GLY A 194 8.01 -5.63 1.71
CA GLY A 194 8.91 -6.28 0.76
C GLY A 194 9.67 -5.27 -0.10
N PHE A 195 8.98 -4.22 -0.61
CA PHE A 195 9.67 -3.15 -1.33
C PHE A 195 10.62 -2.35 -0.43
N ALA A 196 10.27 -2.09 0.83
CA ALA A 196 11.19 -1.47 1.78
C ALA A 196 12.44 -2.34 1.97
N GLY A 197 12.29 -3.65 2.16
CA GLY A 197 13.41 -4.58 2.25
C GLY A 197 14.28 -4.58 0.99
N ALA A 198 13.66 -4.65 -0.19
CA ALA A 198 14.36 -4.73 -1.48
C ALA A 198 15.04 -3.41 -1.88
N LEU A 199 14.49 -2.27 -1.45
CA LEU A 199 15.06 -0.93 -1.72
C LEU A 199 16.15 -0.53 -0.71
N ALA A 200 16.13 -1.08 0.51
CA ALA A 200 16.91 -0.57 1.64
C ALA A 200 18.40 -0.40 1.34
N ALA A 201 19.01 -1.36 0.66
CA ALA A 201 20.45 -1.34 0.38
C ALA A 201 20.90 -0.16 -0.48
N GLU A 202 20.04 0.30 -1.39
CA GLU A 202 20.33 1.42 -2.31
C GLU A 202 19.74 2.73 -1.79
N TYR A 203 18.51 2.69 -1.28
CA TYR A 203 17.74 3.87 -0.91
C TYR A 203 18.03 4.36 0.52
N ALA A 204 18.26 3.44 1.46
CA ALA A 204 18.45 3.76 2.88
C ALA A 204 19.54 2.90 3.53
N PRO A 205 20.78 2.91 2.99
CA PRO A 205 21.87 2.05 3.46
C PRO A 205 22.34 2.34 4.88
N GLU A 206 21.99 3.49 5.44
CA GLU A 206 22.33 3.88 6.80
C GLU A 206 21.43 3.25 7.86
N LEU A 207 20.23 2.74 7.49
CA LEU A 207 19.30 2.15 8.46
C LEU A 207 19.77 0.76 8.90
N ASN A 208 19.73 0.51 10.20
CA ASN A 208 20.08 -0.78 10.79
C ASN A 208 18.91 -1.77 10.73
N ILE A 209 18.51 -2.20 9.51
CA ILE A 209 17.44 -3.17 9.32
C ILE A 209 17.98 -4.57 9.60
N VAL A 210 17.54 -5.19 10.69
CA VAL A 210 18.02 -6.50 11.16
C VAL A 210 17.13 -7.67 10.75
N GLY A 211 15.93 -7.40 10.25
CA GLY A 211 15.01 -8.44 9.76
C GLY A 211 13.80 -7.86 9.04
N VAL A 212 13.33 -8.59 8.03
CA VAL A 212 12.10 -8.32 7.30
C VAL A 212 11.16 -9.51 7.47
N ALA A 213 9.91 -9.25 7.82
CA ALA A 213 8.88 -10.28 7.96
C ALA A 213 7.65 -9.89 7.12
N GLU A 214 7.30 -10.70 6.14
CA GLU A 214 6.17 -10.41 5.25
C GLU A 214 5.31 -11.66 5.05
N GLY A 215 3.99 -11.49 4.98
CA GLY A 215 3.10 -12.62 4.78
C GLY A 215 1.99 -12.37 3.80
N GLY A 216 1.55 -13.42 3.10
CA GLY A 216 0.49 -13.35 2.10
C GLY A 216 0.76 -12.29 1.04
N VAL A 217 2.01 -12.04 0.68
CA VAL A 217 2.42 -10.91 -0.16
C VAL A 217 2.03 -11.10 -1.62
N PRO A 218 1.27 -10.17 -2.24
CA PRO A 218 0.98 -10.19 -3.67
C PRO A 218 2.20 -9.64 -4.45
N VAL A 219 3.21 -10.49 -4.64
CA VAL A 219 4.50 -10.10 -5.25
C VAL A 219 4.40 -9.62 -6.70
N ASN A 220 3.31 -9.93 -7.39
CA ASN A 220 3.03 -9.44 -8.75
C ASN A 220 1.53 -9.21 -8.97
N PRO A 221 1.01 -8.01 -8.66
CA PRO A 221 -0.41 -7.70 -8.81
C PRO A 221 -0.94 -7.88 -10.23
N GLY A 222 -0.12 -7.60 -11.25
CA GLY A 222 -0.50 -7.75 -12.67
C GLY A 222 -0.75 -9.23 -13.03
N LYS A 223 0.13 -10.14 -12.63
CA LYS A 223 -0.07 -11.59 -12.85
C LYS A 223 -1.30 -12.11 -12.10
N ILE A 224 -1.52 -11.64 -10.88
CA ILE A 224 -2.71 -12.01 -10.09
C ILE A 224 -3.98 -11.58 -10.82
N ALA A 225 -4.04 -10.35 -11.33
CA ALA A 225 -5.18 -9.88 -12.09
C ALA A 225 -5.44 -10.72 -13.36
N ILE A 226 -4.39 -11.13 -14.10
CA ILE A 226 -4.49 -12.01 -15.27
C ILE A 226 -5.01 -13.39 -14.87
N GLN A 227 -4.53 -13.97 -13.76
CA GLN A 227 -4.95 -15.29 -13.29
C GLN A 227 -6.42 -15.33 -12.86
N VAL A 228 -6.94 -14.25 -12.27
CA VAL A 228 -8.38 -14.11 -11.97
C VAL A 228 -9.21 -14.16 -13.27
N GLY A 229 -8.67 -13.62 -14.37
CA GLY A 229 -9.31 -13.65 -15.67
C GLY A 229 -10.60 -12.83 -15.75
N ASN A 230 -11.36 -13.04 -16.86
CA ASN A 230 -12.61 -12.33 -17.11
C ASN A 230 -13.83 -13.11 -16.60
N VAL A 231 -13.83 -13.45 -15.32
CA VAL A 231 -14.92 -14.14 -14.63
C VAL A 231 -15.37 -13.33 -13.41
N PRO A 232 -16.65 -13.41 -13.01
CA PRO A 232 -17.10 -12.77 -11.77
C PRO A 232 -16.28 -13.24 -10.57
N HIS A 233 -15.70 -12.29 -9.83
CA HIS A 233 -14.84 -12.63 -8.69
C HIS A 233 -15.23 -11.84 -7.44
N PRO A 234 -15.28 -12.47 -6.25
CA PRO A 234 -15.69 -11.79 -5.00
C PRO A 234 -14.73 -10.68 -4.58
N LEU A 235 -13.44 -10.80 -4.93
CA LEU A 235 -12.40 -9.81 -4.61
C LEU A 235 -12.02 -8.90 -5.79
N PHE A 236 -12.85 -8.85 -6.85
CA PHE A 236 -12.59 -7.99 -8.02
C PHE A 236 -12.34 -6.53 -7.62
N GLY A 237 -13.08 -6.03 -6.61
CA GLY A 237 -12.92 -4.66 -6.10
C GLY A 237 -11.49 -4.33 -5.67
N LEU A 238 -10.77 -5.26 -5.04
CA LEU A 238 -9.38 -5.04 -4.64
C LEU A 238 -8.46 -4.87 -5.85
N GLY A 239 -8.60 -5.73 -6.86
CA GLY A 239 -7.83 -5.59 -8.11
C GLY A 239 -8.11 -4.28 -8.84
N PHE A 240 -9.37 -3.86 -8.89
CA PHE A 240 -9.75 -2.59 -9.49
C PHE A 240 -9.27 -1.38 -8.68
N ALA A 241 -9.29 -1.46 -7.35
CA ALA A 241 -8.73 -0.46 -6.47
C ALA A 241 -7.21 -0.29 -6.66
N VAL A 242 -6.48 -1.38 -6.94
CA VAL A 242 -5.06 -1.32 -7.32
C VAL A 242 -4.88 -0.49 -8.60
N ALA A 243 -5.69 -0.69 -9.63
CA ALA A 243 -5.60 0.11 -10.86
C ALA A 243 -5.85 1.60 -10.60
N ILE A 244 -6.86 1.95 -9.78
CA ILE A 244 -7.16 3.33 -9.36
C ILE A 244 -5.99 3.94 -8.58
N GLY A 245 -5.42 3.21 -7.64
CA GLY A 245 -4.28 3.67 -6.84
C GLY A 245 -3.01 3.87 -7.67
N MET A 246 -2.78 2.97 -8.66
CA MET A 246 -1.69 3.12 -9.62
C MET A 246 -1.83 4.37 -10.48
N GLU A 247 -3.05 4.69 -10.97
CA GLU A 247 -3.30 5.94 -11.70
C GLU A 247 -2.93 7.18 -10.88
N ARG A 248 -3.23 7.17 -9.58
CA ARG A 248 -2.90 8.28 -8.67
C ARG A 248 -1.40 8.49 -8.49
N GLU A 249 -0.65 7.40 -8.45
CA GLU A 249 0.81 7.44 -8.31
C GLU A 249 1.52 7.74 -9.62
N TYR A 250 0.96 7.29 -10.75
CA TYR A 250 1.52 7.45 -12.08
C TYR A 250 0.59 8.24 -13.01
N PRO A 251 0.22 9.49 -12.63
CA PRO A 251 -0.66 10.32 -13.44
C PRO A 251 -0.01 10.62 -14.80
N GLY A 252 -0.71 10.33 -15.87
CA GLY A 252 -0.21 10.50 -17.24
C GLY A 252 0.52 9.28 -17.81
N GLU A 253 1.02 8.35 -16.99
CA GLU A 253 1.54 7.07 -17.47
C GLU A 253 0.42 6.02 -17.56
N LEU A 254 -0.53 6.05 -16.63
CA LEU A 254 -1.69 5.16 -16.60
C LEU A 254 -2.99 5.99 -16.69
N PRO A 255 -3.40 6.44 -17.90
CA PRO A 255 -4.64 7.20 -18.05
C PRO A 255 -5.85 6.26 -18.00
N LEU A 256 -6.29 5.90 -16.80
CA LEU A 256 -7.37 4.95 -16.57
C LEU A 256 -8.69 5.38 -17.22
N ASP A 257 -8.93 6.69 -17.34
CA ASP A 257 -10.10 7.25 -18.03
C ASP A 257 -10.25 6.75 -19.48
N ASN A 258 -9.15 6.49 -20.18
CA ASN A 258 -9.18 5.98 -21.54
C ASN A 258 -9.51 4.47 -21.61
N ALA A 259 -9.41 3.80 -20.49
CA ALA A 259 -9.52 2.36 -20.39
C ALA A 259 -10.88 1.89 -19.83
N LEU A 260 -11.61 2.77 -19.16
CA LEU A 260 -12.85 2.42 -18.47
C LEU A 260 -14.07 2.47 -19.39
N THR A 261 -14.92 1.45 -19.26
CA THR A 261 -16.30 1.48 -19.77
C THR A 261 -17.17 2.41 -18.92
N PRO A 262 -18.41 2.73 -19.34
CA PRO A 262 -19.37 3.44 -18.47
C PRO A 262 -19.63 2.73 -17.13
N ALA A 263 -19.62 1.40 -17.10
CA ALA A 263 -19.74 0.62 -15.86
C ALA A 263 -18.47 0.76 -15.00
N GLY A 264 -17.29 0.79 -15.62
CA GLY A 264 -16.03 1.04 -14.95
C GLY A 264 -15.96 2.41 -14.27
N PHE A 265 -16.41 3.47 -14.96
CA PHE A 265 -16.53 4.81 -14.34
C PHE A 265 -17.48 4.81 -13.14
N ALA A 266 -18.67 4.21 -13.27
CA ALA A 266 -19.63 4.14 -12.19
C ALA A 266 -19.09 3.35 -10.98
N LEU A 267 -18.33 2.28 -11.20
CA LEU A 267 -17.70 1.52 -10.13
C LEU A 267 -16.55 2.31 -9.48
N ARG A 268 -15.68 2.96 -10.28
CA ARG A 268 -14.62 3.84 -9.77
C ARG A 268 -15.18 4.92 -8.87
N ASP A 269 -16.24 5.61 -9.30
CA ASP A 269 -16.85 6.70 -8.55
C ASP A 269 -17.40 6.23 -7.18
N ARG A 270 -17.91 4.99 -7.09
CA ARG A 270 -18.34 4.41 -5.83
C ARG A 270 -17.17 4.05 -4.90
N MET A 271 -16.04 3.63 -5.47
CA MET A 271 -14.92 3.08 -4.69
C MET A 271 -13.85 4.10 -4.33
N ALA A 272 -13.74 5.20 -5.08
CA ALA A 272 -12.58 6.07 -5.07
C ALA A 272 -12.21 6.70 -3.71
N ASN A 273 -13.11 6.70 -2.74
CA ASN A 273 -12.85 7.18 -1.38
C ASN A 273 -13.29 6.18 -0.31
N SER A 274 -13.33 4.90 -0.68
CA SER A 274 -13.81 3.83 0.20
C SER A 274 -12.69 3.17 0.99
N CYS A 275 -13.03 2.66 2.15
CA CYS A 275 -12.21 1.71 2.89
C CYS A 275 -12.43 0.28 2.36
N VAL A 276 -11.66 -0.68 2.85
CA VAL A 276 -11.54 -2.02 2.28
C VAL A 276 -12.86 -2.77 2.14
N ASP A 277 -13.73 -2.74 3.15
CA ASP A 277 -15.01 -3.47 3.13
C ASP A 277 -15.96 -2.95 2.07
N ASP A 278 -16.04 -1.62 1.92
CA ASP A 278 -16.84 -0.97 0.88
C ASP A 278 -16.29 -1.27 -0.52
N ILE A 279 -14.95 -1.33 -0.68
CA ILE A 279 -14.28 -1.71 -1.92
C ILE A 279 -14.63 -3.15 -2.31
N ILE A 280 -14.52 -4.09 -1.37
CA ILE A 280 -14.87 -5.49 -1.58
C ILE A 280 -16.36 -5.61 -1.94
N SER A 281 -17.22 -4.97 -1.15
CA SER A 281 -18.68 -5.00 -1.37
C SER A 281 -19.08 -4.40 -2.71
N ALA A 282 -18.54 -3.22 -3.06
CA ALA A 282 -18.89 -2.55 -4.31
C ALA A 282 -18.39 -3.29 -5.56
N GLY A 283 -17.23 -3.94 -5.46
CA GLY A 283 -16.59 -4.62 -6.60
C GLY A 283 -16.94 -6.11 -6.72
N SER A 284 -17.58 -6.71 -5.71
CA SER A 284 -17.89 -8.15 -5.73
C SER A 284 -18.75 -8.55 -6.92
N GLY A 285 -18.33 -9.60 -7.63
CA GLY A 285 -19.07 -10.18 -8.75
C GLY A 285 -18.88 -9.48 -10.09
N HIS A 286 -18.13 -8.39 -10.17
CA HIS A 286 -17.74 -7.75 -11.41
C HIS A 286 -16.66 -8.54 -12.16
N THR A 287 -16.49 -8.24 -13.46
CA THR A 287 -15.47 -8.83 -14.33
C THR A 287 -14.60 -7.75 -14.98
N ILE A 288 -13.41 -8.14 -15.43
CA ILE A 288 -12.50 -7.24 -16.16
C ILE A 288 -13.19 -6.65 -17.39
N GLY A 289 -13.85 -7.49 -18.22
CA GLY A 289 -14.51 -7.05 -19.46
C GLY A 289 -15.76 -6.19 -19.25
N GLU A 290 -16.35 -6.17 -18.05
CA GLU A 290 -17.44 -5.24 -17.70
C GLU A 290 -16.88 -3.84 -17.44
N VAL A 291 -15.72 -3.75 -16.79
CA VAL A 291 -15.14 -2.52 -16.25
C VAL A 291 -14.19 -1.86 -17.24
N PHE A 292 -13.43 -2.65 -18.00
CA PHE A 292 -12.42 -2.17 -18.93
C PHE A 292 -12.78 -2.46 -20.38
N HIS A 293 -12.35 -1.56 -21.28
CA HIS A 293 -12.39 -1.82 -22.71
C HIS A 293 -11.47 -2.98 -23.10
N PRO A 294 -11.83 -3.78 -24.12
CA PRO A 294 -10.98 -4.87 -24.60
C PRO A 294 -9.60 -4.38 -25.05
N GLY A 295 -8.56 -5.18 -24.79
CA GLY A 295 -7.19 -4.91 -25.23
C GLY A 295 -6.36 -4.12 -24.21
N MET A 296 -6.94 -3.67 -23.12
CA MET A 296 -6.22 -2.92 -22.09
C MET A 296 -5.14 -3.76 -21.39
N GLU A 297 -5.34 -5.07 -21.30
CA GLU A 297 -4.35 -6.01 -20.77
C GLU A 297 -3.04 -6.05 -21.58
N ASN A 298 -3.05 -5.49 -22.79
CA ASN A 298 -1.89 -5.37 -23.67
C ASN A 298 -1.35 -3.93 -23.74
N ASP A 299 -1.90 -2.99 -22.99
CA ASP A 299 -1.42 -1.61 -22.95
C ASP A 299 -0.02 -1.57 -22.29
N PRO A 300 1.01 -1.11 -23.04
CA PRO A 300 2.37 -1.05 -22.50
C PRO A 300 2.50 -0.16 -21.25
N ALA A 301 1.72 0.90 -21.12
CA ALA A 301 1.74 1.79 -19.98
C ALA A 301 1.23 1.07 -18.73
N LEU A 302 0.10 0.35 -18.84
CA LEU A 302 -0.42 -0.49 -17.78
C LEU A 302 0.60 -1.55 -17.36
N ILE A 303 1.13 -2.31 -18.33
CA ILE A 303 2.11 -3.38 -18.08
C ILE A 303 3.34 -2.82 -17.35
N ASN A 304 3.91 -1.71 -17.82
CA ASN A 304 5.10 -1.10 -17.22
C ASN A 304 4.84 -0.60 -15.78
N THR A 305 3.68 0.00 -15.54
CA THR A 305 3.29 0.48 -14.21
C THR A 305 3.15 -0.68 -13.22
N PHE A 306 2.50 -1.78 -13.62
CA PHE A 306 2.41 -2.98 -12.79
C PHE A 306 3.78 -3.64 -12.56
N HIS A 307 4.64 -3.69 -13.59
CA HIS A 307 5.99 -4.23 -13.48
C HIS A 307 6.86 -3.41 -12.51
N ALA A 308 6.73 -2.09 -12.51
CA ALA A 308 7.46 -1.22 -11.57
C ALA A 308 7.08 -1.47 -10.09
N ASN A 309 5.93 -2.10 -9.86
CA ASN A 309 5.39 -2.42 -8.54
C ASN A 309 5.30 -3.94 -8.27
N ALA A 310 6.03 -4.75 -9.03
CA ALA A 310 6.07 -6.20 -8.89
C ALA A 310 7.39 -6.67 -8.26
N LEU A 311 7.37 -7.09 -7.00
CA LEU A 311 8.55 -7.62 -6.29
C LEU A 311 9.17 -8.82 -7.00
N GLU A 312 8.35 -9.68 -7.63
CA GLU A 312 8.82 -10.86 -8.36
C GLU A 312 9.91 -10.55 -9.38
N ILE A 313 9.81 -9.41 -10.05
CA ILE A 313 10.73 -8.99 -11.12
C ILE A 313 11.56 -7.75 -10.76
N PHE A 314 11.34 -7.14 -9.61
CA PHE A 314 12.13 -5.99 -9.15
C PHE A 314 13.59 -6.43 -8.93
N PRO A 315 14.59 -5.69 -9.47
CA PRO A 315 15.99 -6.14 -9.40
C PRO A 315 16.60 -6.09 -8.00
N GLY A 316 16.09 -5.23 -7.11
CA GLY A 316 16.57 -5.13 -5.73
C GLY A 316 16.30 -6.40 -4.94
N VAL A 317 17.19 -6.67 -3.98
CA VAL A 317 17.09 -7.80 -3.06
C VAL A 317 17.30 -7.33 -1.63
N PRO A 318 16.56 -7.84 -0.65
CA PRO A 318 16.79 -7.52 0.75
C PRO A 318 18.18 -7.98 1.19
N HIS A 319 18.94 -7.11 1.86
CA HIS A 319 20.19 -7.47 2.53
C HIS A 319 19.93 -8.03 3.95
N ALA A 320 18.89 -7.54 4.61
CA ALA A 320 18.45 -8.10 5.87
C ALA A 320 17.83 -9.48 5.68
N PRO A 321 18.00 -10.42 6.62
CA PRO A 321 17.38 -11.72 6.55
C PRO A 321 15.85 -11.61 6.60
N MET A 322 15.16 -12.56 5.93
CA MET A 322 13.72 -12.53 5.76
C MET A 322 13.01 -13.71 6.41
N TYR A 323 11.83 -13.45 6.93
CA TYR A 323 10.80 -14.41 7.24
C TYR A 323 9.58 -14.13 6.36
N GLU A 324 9.21 -15.09 5.53
CA GLU A 324 8.04 -14.98 4.66
C GLU A 324 7.06 -16.12 4.98
N TRP A 325 5.76 -15.81 5.08
CA TRP A 325 4.75 -16.83 5.37
C TRP A 325 3.53 -16.73 4.46
N HIS A 326 2.98 -17.91 4.13
CA HIS A 326 1.75 -18.05 3.36
C HIS A 326 0.87 -19.17 3.92
N GLY A 327 -0.44 -19.09 3.70
CA GLY A 327 -1.33 -20.22 3.87
C GLY A 327 -1.07 -21.31 2.82
N ALA A 328 -1.19 -22.58 3.20
CA ALA A 328 -1.06 -23.68 2.24
C ALA A 328 -2.15 -23.66 1.15
N ASN A 329 -3.30 -23.01 1.43
CA ASN A 329 -4.42 -22.81 0.51
C ASN A 329 -4.66 -21.31 0.27
N ASP A 330 -3.61 -20.50 0.24
CA ASP A 330 -3.70 -19.05 0.07
C ASP A 330 -4.30 -18.68 -1.29
N GLN A 331 -5.16 -17.67 -1.32
CA GLN A 331 -5.70 -17.09 -2.54
C GLN A 331 -4.67 -16.22 -3.27
N VAL A 332 -3.66 -15.69 -2.57
CA VAL A 332 -2.48 -15.10 -3.20
C VAL A 332 -1.58 -16.23 -3.71
N PRO A 333 -1.16 -16.20 -4.99
CA PRO A 333 -0.43 -17.32 -5.62
C PRO A 333 0.89 -17.64 -4.91
N LEU A 334 0.92 -18.80 -4.25
CA LEU A 334 2.07 -19.28 -3.50
C LEU A 334 3.31 -19.54 -4.38
N ASP A 335 3.11 -19.95 -5.63
CA ASP A 335 4.19 -20.21 -6.60
C ASP A 335 4.96 -18.93 -6.95
N LEU A 336 4.29 -17.77 -7.06
CA LEU A 336 4.94 -16.49 -7.30
C LEU A 336 5.77 -16.03 -6.08
N ALA A 337 5.24 -16.23 -4.88
CA ALA A 337 5.95 -15.92 -3.64
C ALA A 337 7.19 -16.81 -3.48
N LEU A 338 7.07 -18.12 -3.70
CA LEU A 338 8.19 -19.06 -3.68
C LEU A 338 9.26 -18.74 -4.74
N ALA A 339 8.87 -18.30 -5.94
CA ALA A 339 9.81 -17.88 -6.98
C ALA A 339 10.58 -16.62 -6.56
N THR A 340 9.90 -15.66 -5.91
CA THR A 340 10.51 -14.43 -5.39
C THR A 340 11.51 -14.75 -4.26
N ALA A 341 11.11 -15.57 -3.28
CA ALA A 341 11.98 -16.06 -2.22
C ALA A 341 13.21 -16.81 -2.79
N GLY A 342 13.02 -17.65 -3.81
CA GLY A 342 14.10 -18.34 -4.51
C GLY A 342 15.11 -17.37 -5.16
N ARG A 343 14.64 -16.27 -5.73
CA ARG A 343 15.50 -15.20 -6.27
C ARG A 343 16.31 -14.53 -5.16
N TYR A 344 15.71 -14.26 -4.01
CA TYR A 344 16.41 -13.70 -2.85
C TYR A 344 17.46 -14.68 -2.30
N CYS A 345 17.11 -15.94 -2.18
CA CYS A 345 18.05 -17.01 -1.81
C CYS A 345 19.25 -17.08 -2.76
N ALA A 346 19.02 -17.04 -4.07
CA ALA A 346 20.09 -17.04 -5.09
C ALA A 346 21.02 -15.84 -4.96
N ALA A 347 20.52 -14.71 -4.45
CA ALA A 347 21.29 -13.52 -4.13
C ALA A 347 21.95 -13.55 -2.73
N SER A 348 21.89 -14.69 -2.04
CA SER A 348 22.45 -14.91 -0.70
C SER A 348 21.72 -14.23 0.45
N THR A 349 20.50 -13.76 0.25
CA THR A 349 19.62 -13.33 1.35
C THR A 349 19.15 -14.55 2.12
N PRO A 350 19.35 -14.66 3.43
CA PRO A 350 18.78 -15.74 4.23
C PRO A 350 17.25 -15.60 4.29
N VAL A 351 16.52 -16.52 3.67
CA VAL A 351 15.05 -16.55 3.71
C VAL A 351 14.58 -17.78 4.47
N LEU A 352 13.71 -17.58 5.44
CA LEU A 352 12.90 -18.62 6.05
C LEU A 352 11.48 -18.50 5.50
N PHE A 353 11.12 -19.37 4.55
CA PHE A 353 9.78 -19.41 3.97
C PHE A 353 8.93 -20.43 4.74
N ASP A 354 7.82 -19.98 5.32
CA ASP A 354 6.92 -20.78 6.17
C ASP A 354 5.55 -20.96 5.48
N ILE A 355 5.23 -22.18 5.10
CA ILE A 355 3.91 -22.55 4.56
C ILE A 355 3.08 -23.11 5.70
N ILE A 356 2.06 -22.35 6.14
CA ILE A 356 1.23 -22.69 7.30
C ILE A 356 0.17 -23.72 6.89
N PRO A 357 0.26 -24.97 7.37
CA PRO A 357 -0.62 -26.04 6.92
C PRO A 357 -2.09 -25.78 7.27
N GLY A 358 -2.99 -26.12 6.34
CA GLY A 358 -4.43 -26.08 6.55
C GLY A 358 -5.05 -24.69 6.61
N THR A 359 -4.27 -23.64 6.34
CA THR A 359 -4.75 -22.25 6.33
C THR A 359 -4.92 -21.73 4.91
N ASP A 360 -5.82 -20.76 4.76
CA ASP A 360 -5.98 -19.89 3.61
C ASP A 360 -5.39 -18.51 3.91
N HIS A 361 -5.64 -17.52 3.02
CA HIS A 361 -5.12 -16.16 3.18
C HIS A 361 -5.50 -15.54 4.53
N ALA A 362 -6.77 -15.56 4.91
CA ALA A 362 -7.25 -14.93 6.14
C ALA A 362 -6.81 -15.68 7.40
N THR A 363 -6.85 -17.02 7.38
CA THR A 363 -6.53 -17.84 8.55
C THR A 363 -5.02 -18.00 8.79
N ALA A 364 -4.16 -17.65 7.82
CA ALA A 364 -2.71 -17.62 7.97
C ALA A 364 -2.19 -16.36 8.70
N ILE A 365 -2.99 -15.30 8.83
CA ILE A 365 -2.59 -14.03 9.43
C ILE A 365 -2.02 -14.23 10.84
N LEU A 366 -2.84 -14.76 11.75
CA LEU A 366 -2.47 -14.81 13.17
C LEU A 366 -1.31 -15.78 13.47
N PRO A 367 -1.32 -17.04 13.02
CA PRO A 367 -0.20 -17.94 13.29
C PRO A 367 1.10 -17.44 12.67
N GLY A 368 1.07 -16.89 11.45
CA GLY A 368 2.25 -16.35 10.81
C GLY A 368 2.78 -15.09 11.49
N ALA A 369 1.91 -14.18 11.93
CA ALA A 369 2.31 -13.00 12.67
C ALA A 369 3.00 -13.36 14.01
N ILE A 370 2.50 -14.36 14.75
CA ILE A 370 3.14 -14.83 15.99
C ILE A 370 4.56 -15.32 15.70
N ASN A 371 4.75 -16.13 14.64
CA ASN A 371 6.05 -16.63 14.21
C ASN A 371 6.96 -15.46 13.75
N ALA A 372 6.43 -14.50 12.99
CA ALA A 372 7.14 -13.31 12.53
C ALA A 372 7.69 -12.48 13.70
N TYR A 373 6.89 -12.29 14.76
CA TYR A 373 7.33 -11.54 15.95
C TYR A 373 8.37 -12.32 16.75
N GLY A 374 8.30 -13.64 16.78
CA GLY A 374 9.36 -14.49 17.33
C GLY A 374 10.64 -14.38 16.52
N TYR A 375 10.52 -14.45 15.20
CA TYR A 375 11.64 -14.26 14.28
C TYR A 375 12.33 -12.91 14.48
N LEU A 376 11.58 -11.79 14.50
CA LEU A 376 12.14 -10.46 14.75
C LEU A 376 12.80 -10.34 16.14
N ALA A 377 12.23 -10.96 17.17
CA ALA A 377 12.83 -10.98 18.51
C ALA A 377 14.24 -11.59 18.49
N ASP A 378 14.41 -12.70 17.76
CA ASP A 378 15.71 -13.33 17.59
C ASP A 378 16.71 -12.44 16.82
N ARG A 379 16.21 -11.70 15.82
CA ARG A 379 17.06 -10.73 15.08
C ARG A 379 17.49 -9.57 15.97
N PHE A 380 16.59 -9.03 16.79
CA PHE A 380 16.91 -8.00 17.77
C PHE A 380 17.89 -8.49 18.84
N ALA A 381 17.88 -9.78 19.16
CA ALA A 381 18.84 -10.42 20.05
C ALA A 381 20.19 -10.74 19.36
N GLY A 382 20.35 -10.46 18.07
CA GLY A 382 21.57 -10.76 17.31
C GLY A 382 21.80 -12.25 17.04
N LEU A 383 20.76 -13.09 17.16
CA LEU A 383 20.88 -14.52 16.87
C LEU A 383 21.01 -14.75 15.35
N PRO A 384 21.68 -15.82 14.92
CA PRO A 384 21.79 -16.16 13.51
C PRO A 384 20.42 -16.39 12.86
N ALA A 385 20.22 -15.87 11.62
CA ALA A 385 18.97 -16.04 10.91
C ALA A 385 18.78 -17.51 10.44
N PRO A 386 17.66 -18.16 10.78
CA PRO A 386 17.32 -19.44 10.15
C PRO A 386 16.99 -19.20 8.67
N SER A 387 17.30 -20.23 7.85
CA SER A 387 17.01 -20.18 6.40
C SER A 387 16.68 -21.58 5.92
N ASN A 388 15.76 -21.67 4.97
CA ASN A 388 15.47 -22.88 4.21
C ASN A 388 15.72 -22.71 2.71
N CYS A 389 16.57 -21.73 2.35
CA CYS A 389 17.11 -21.57 0.99
C CYS A 389 17.75 -22.90 0.52
N ARG A 390 17.50 -23.28 -0.74
CA ARG A 390 18.03 -24.48 -1.38
C ARG A 390 18.83 -24.14 -2.63
#